data_d4ae85c8a5cc5cbc59294467ce6b420d
#
_entry.id   d4ae85c8a5cc5cbc59294467ce6b420d
#
_cell.length_a   1.000
_cell.length_b   1.000
_cell.length_c   1.000
_cell.angle_alpha   90.00
_cell.angle_beta   90.00
_cell.angle_gamma   90.00
#
_symmetry.space_group_name_H-M   'P 1'
#
loop_
_entity.id
_entity.type
_entity.pdbx_description
1 polymer ?
#
loop_
_entity_poly.entity_id
_entity_poly.type
_entity_poly.pdbx_seq_one_letter_code
_entity_poly.pdbx_strand_id
1 'polypeptide(L)'
;KNKKRYKSDTDLKVADLKKLCEDFKKTVKQVLKKEFPDDAMQQLWGGIMAVFKSWNGKKAVSYRRIEGIPDDWGTAVNVQSMGFGNMGESSATGVAFTRDPATGDNKFYGEWLVNAQGEDVVAGTRTPNPLNDETKNEQNKSLPSMQELLPEIYEQLFDIRNRLEQHYHDMLDIEFTIQEKKLYMLQCRVGKRTGTAALNMAMDMLKEKLIDEKTAVMRLSPSQLDELLHPILDPKAEKKAEIVVKGLPAGPGGAVGRIVFTSEAAMGLAAKKLPCLIVREEAIPEDVGGRRAA
;
A
#
# COMPACT_ATOMS: atom_id res chain seq x y z
N LYS A 1 28.82 -0.20 -27.32
CA LYS A 1 27.71 0.59 -26.72
C LYS A 1 26.39 0.19 -27.37
N ASN A 2 25.95 -1.06 -27.26
CA ASN A 2 24.61 -1.48 -27.69
C ASN A 2 23.68 -1.41 -26.47
N LYS A 3 22.94 -0.31 -26.32
CA LYS A 3 21.79 -0.28 -25.42
C LYS A 3 20.73 -1.18 -26.04
N LYS A 4 20.64 -2.44 -25.60
CA LYS A 4 19.45 -3.25 -25.83
C LYS A 4 18.28 -2.47 -25.22
N ARG A 5 17.28 -2.10 -26.02
CA ARG A 5 16.08 -1.45 -25.54
C ARG A 5 15.11 -2.55 -25.12
N TYR A 6 15.10 -2.87 -23.85
CA TYR A 6 14.00 -3.62 -23.22
C TYR A 6 12.83 -2.66 -23.01
N LYS A 7 11.61 -3.15 -23.16
CA LYS A 7 10.39 -2.39 -22.92
C LYS A 7 9.97 -2.50 -21.45
N SER A 8 10.35 -3.60 -20.81
CA SER A 8 9.99 -3.95 -19.44
C SER A 8 11.08 -4.81 -18.82
N ASP A 9 11.11 -4.88 -17.50
CA ASP A 9 12.05 -5.73 -16.75
C ASP A 9 11.83 -7.22 -17.03
N THR A 10 10.64 -7.62 -17.45
CA THR A 10 10.29 -8.99 -17.87
C THR A 10 10.97 -9.42 -19.18
N ASP A 11 11.50 -8.48 -19.96
CA ASP A 11 12.25 -8.76 -21.17
C ASP A 11 13.71 -9.17 -20.90
N LEU A 12 14.19 -9.01 -19.67
CA LEU A 12 15.56 -9.35 -19.26
C LEU A 12 15.78 -10.86 -19.31
N LYS A 13 16.86 -11.27 -19.98
CA LYS A 13 17.25 -12.67 -20.06
C LYS A 13 18.19 -13.04 -18.89
N VAL A 14 18.29 -14.32 -18.58
CA VAL A 14 19.17 -14.83 -17.53
C VAL A 14 20.61 -14.28 -17.64
N ALA A 15 21.15 -14.18 -18.86
CA ALA A 15 22.48 -13.61 -19.08
C ALA A 15 22.57 -12.12 -18.70
N ASP A 16 21.51 -11.35 -18.94
CA ASP A 16 21.45 -9.93 -18.59
C ASP A 16 21.38 -9.77 -17.07
N LEU A 17 20.57 -10.59 -16.38
CA LEU A 17 20.47 -10.60 -14.93
C LEU A 17 21.78 -11.02 -14.25
N LYS A 18 22.47 -12.04 -14.75
CA LYS A 18 23.79 -12.43 -14.24
C LYS A 18 24.79 -11.28 -14.34
N LYS A 19 24.84 -10.62 -15.50
CA LYS A 19 25.71 -9.47 -15.70
C LYS A 19 25.35 -8.31 -14.78
N LEU A 20 24.08 -8.05 -14.57
CA LEU A 20 23.59 -7.01 -13.67
C LEU A 20 24.04 -7.27 -12.22
N CYS A 21 23.94 -8.52 -11.74
CA CYS A 21 24.44 -8.91 -10.43
C CYS A 21 25.95 -8.66 -10.27
N GLU A 22 26.75 -9.00 -11.30
CA GLU A 22 28.18 -8.71 -11.29
C GLU A 22 28.48 -7.20 -11.24
N ASP A 23 27.73 -6.41 -12.01
CA ASP A 23 27.90 -4.96 -12.06
C ASP A 23 27.49 -4.32 -10.73
N PHE A 24 26.44 -4.82 -10.06
CA PHE A 24 26.06 -4.40 -8.69
C PHE A 24 27.15 -4.72 -7.69
N LYS A 25 27.71 -5.94 -7.69
CA LYS A 25 28.83 -6.31 -6.79
C LYS A 25 30.04 -5.39 -7.00
N LYS A 26 30.38 -5.06 -8.25
CA LYS A 26 31.46 -4.09 -8.57
C LYS A 26 31.16 -2.71 -8.01
N THR A 27 29.92 -2.23 -8.20
CA THR A 27 29.49 -0.92 -7.70
C THR A 27 29.57 -0.86 -6.18
N VAL A 28 29.07 -1.90 -5.49
CA VAL A 28 29.16 -2.00 -4.01
C VAL A 28 30.63 -1.93 -3.57
N LYS A 29 31.53 -2.69 -4.22
CA LYS A 29 32.96 -2.65 -3.90
C LYS A 29 33.58 -1.26 -4.13
N GLN A 30 33.19 -0.58 -5.20
CA GLN A 30 33.69 0.76 -5.52
C GLN A 30 33.22 1.81 -4.52
N VAL A 31 31.95 1.78 -4.13
CA VAL A 31 31.32 2.79 -3.26
C VAL A 31 31.63 2.54 -1.79
N LEU A 32 31.41 1.31 -1.32
CA LEU A 32 31.54 0.96 0.08
C LEU A 32 32.95 0.48 0.46
N LYS A 33 33.87 0.31 -0.53
CA LYS A 33 35.22 -0.22 -0.31
C LYS A 33 35.23 -1.60 0.37
N LYS A 34 34.13 -2.35 0.25
CA LYS A 34 33.93 -3.71 0.78
C LYS A 34 33.29 -4.57 -0.28
N GLU A 35 33.61 -5.85 -0.30
CA GLU A 35 32.94 -6.80 -1.17
C GLU A 35 31.57 -7.15 -0.62
N PHE A 36 30.64 -7.38 -1.55
CA PHE A 36 29.34 -7.96 -1.18
C PHE A 36 29.57 -9.44 -0.82
N PRO A 37 29.13 -9.93 0.34
CA PRO A 37 29.41 -11.28 0.77
C PRO A 37 28.71 -12.31 -0.13
N ASP A 38 29.39 -13.38 -0.49
CA ASP A 38 28.82 -14.50 -1.23
C ASP A 38 28.20 -15.57 -0.31
N ASP A 39 28.58 -15.58 0.97
CA ASP A 39 28.02 -16.48 1.98
C ASP A 39 26.61 -16.06 2.37
N ALA A 40 25.66 -16.99 2.29
CA ALA A 40 24.24 -16.75 2.55
C ALA A 40 23.97 -16.30 3.99
N MET A 41 24.71 -16.84 4.97
CA MET A 41 24.52 -16.46 6.38
C MET A 41 25.06 -15.04 6.66
N GLN A 42 26.16 -14.67 6.03
CA GLN A 42 26.66 -13.30 6.11
C GLN A 42 25.68 -12.30 5.46
N GLN A 43 25.06 -12.65 4.34
CA GLN A 43 24.01 -11.83 3.71
C GLN A 43 22.80 -11.70 4.65
N LEU A 44 22.32 -12.80 5.23
CA LEU A 44 21.20 -12.80 6.16
C LEU A 44 21.48 -11.90 7.38
N TRP A 45 22.63 -12.07 8.04
CA TRP A 45 23.00 -11.22 9.16
C TRP A 45 23.20 -9.76 8.77
N GLY A 46 23.73 -9.51 7.57
CA GLY A 46 23.80 -8.16 6.98
C GLY A 46 22.43 -7.52 6.83
N GLY A 47 21.45 -8.25 6.34
CA GLY A 47 20.06 -7.83 6.21
C GLY A 47 19.39 -7.54 7.56
N ILE A 48 19.54 -8.47 8.53
CA ILE A 48 19.02 -8.30 9.90
C ILE A 48 19.58 -7.02 10.52
N MET A 49 20.88 -6.80 10.43
CA MET A 49 21.53 -5.60 10.95
C MET A 49 21.08 -4.32 10.25
N ALA A 50 20.81 -4.39 8.94
CA ALA A 50 20.28 -3.25 8.20
C ALA A 50 18.87 -2.86 8.68
N VAL A 51 18.01 -3.85 8.96
CA VAL A 51 16.67 -3.60 9.53
C VAL A 51 16.78 -2.94 10.91
N PHE A 52 17.59 -3.45 11.81
CA PHE A 52 17.78 -2.80 13.13
C PHE A 52 18.31 -1.37 13.01
N LYS A 53 19.27 -1.11 12.11
CA LYS A 53 19.79 0.23 11.87
C LYS A 53 18.75 1.18 11.26
N SER A 54 17.82 0.66 10.46
CA SER A 54 16.78 1.46 9.82
C SER A 54 15.84 2.15 10.81
N TRP A 55 15.70 1.63 12.04
CA TRP A 55 14.96 2.26 13.13
C TRP A 55 15.39 3.70 13.39
N ASN A 56 16.70 3.97 13.29
CA ASN A 56 17.28 5.30 13.47
C ASN A 56 17.45 6.07 12.14
N GLY A 57 16.91 5.57 11.06
CA GLY A 57 16.88 6.27 9.77
C GLY A 57 16.01 7.53 9.83
N LYS A 58 16.36 8.57 9.08
CA LYS A 58 15.63 9.86 9.09
C LYS A 58 14.12 9.70 8.85
N LYS A 59 13.72 8.85 7.89
CA LYS A 59 12.30 8.56 7.60
C LYS A 59 11.60 7.94 8.81
N ALA A 60 12.19 6.92 9.42
CA ALA A 60 11.63 6.21 10.57
C ALA A 60 11.47 7.13 11.79
N VAL A 61 12.48 7.96 12.08
CA VAL A 61 12.42 8.96 13.16
C VAL A 61 11.30 9.98 12.89
N SER A 62 11.18 10.50 11.67
CA SER A 62 10.11 11.44 11.32
C SER A 62 8.73 10.79 11.44
N TYR A 63 8.58 9.56 10.97
CA TYR A 63 7.33 8.81 11.07
C TYR A 63 6.92 8.59 12.54
N ARG A 64 7.84 8.14 13.39
CA ARG A 64 7.55 7.95 14.82
C ARG A 64 7.10 9.22 15.53
N ARG A 65 7.74 10.36 15.24
CA ARG A 65 7.30 11.65 15.79
C ARG A 65 5.88 12.03 15.34
N ILE A 66 5.55 11.70 14.11
CA ILE A 66 4.22 11.96 13.55
C ILE A 66 3.15 11.12 14.23
N GLU A 67 3.42 9.83 14.38
CA GLU A 67 2.48 8.84 14.92
C GLU A 67 2.52 8.74 16.46
N GLY A 68 3.37 9.53 17.13
CA GLY A 68 3.52 9.49 18.59
C GLY A 68 4.12 8.18 19.11
N ILE A 69 4.93 7.49 18.29
CA ILE A 69 5.56 6.21 18.66
C ILE A 69 6.82 6.49 19.47
N PRO A 70 6.98 5.91 20.68
CA PRO A 70 8.17 6.06 21.51
C PRO A 70 9.45 5.58 20.82
N ASP A 71 10.54 6.32 20.97
CA ASP A 71 11.83 5.97 20.35
C ASP A 71 12.49 4.74 20.97
N ASP A 72 12.14 4.39 22.20
CA ASP A 72 12.68 3.27 22.98
C ASP A 72 12.04 1.92 22.69
N TRP A 73 10.96 1.86 21.88
CA TRP A 73 10.33 0.59 21.52
C TRP A 73 11.24 -0.32 20.69
N GLY A 74 12.02 0.25 19.79
CA GLY A 74 12.85 -0.52 18.87
C GLY A 74 12.05 -1.18 17.75
N THR A 75 12.69 -2.11 17.04
CA THR A 75 12.08 -2.88 15.95
C THR A 75 12.45 -4.36 16.05
N ALA A 76 11.66 -5.22 15.40
CA ALA A 76 11.90 -6.66 15.30
C ALA A 76 12.19 -7.07 13.85
N VAL A 77 12.77 -8.24 13.66
CA VAL A 77 13.05 -8.83 12.36
C VAL A 77 12.45 -10.22 12.30
N ASN A 78 11.64 -10.47 11.26
CA ASN A 78 11.18 -11.81 10.91
C ASN A 78 11.94 -12.31 9.69
N VAL A 79 12.43 -13.54 9.74
CA VAL A 79 13.02 -14.23 8.59
C VAL A 79 11.97 -15.20 8.06
N GLN A 80 11.50 -14.94 6.84
CA GLN A 80 10.40 -15.68 6.23
C GLN A 80 10.81 -16.22 4.87
N SER A 81 10.37 -17.43 4.54
CA SER A 81 10.50 -17.97 3.19
C SER A 81 9.75 -17.11 2.19
N MET A 82 10.33 -16.87 1.04
CA MET A 82 9.69 -16.09 -0.02
C MET A 82 8.74 -16.96 -0.84
N GLY A 83 7.57 -16.42 -1.14
CA GLY A 83 6.71 -16.87 -2.23
C GLY A 83 6.92 -15.98 -3.45
N PHE A 84 6.92 -16.56 -4.65
CA PHE A 84 7.20 -15.83 -5.89
C PHE A 84 5.95 -15.71 -6.75
N GLY A 85 5.36 -14.53 -6.78
CA GLY A 85 4.21 -14.19 -7.64
C GLY A 85 4.58 -13.98 -9.11
N ASN A 86 5.86 -14.00 -9.44
CA ASN A 86 6.40 -13.78 -10.78
C ASN A 86 6.98 -15.05 -11.44
N MET A 87 6.40 -16.21 -11.15
CA MET A 87 6.78 -17.50 -11.73
C MET A 87 5.88 -17.87 -12.94
N GLY A 88 5.51 -16.90 -13.76
CA GLY A 88 4.66 -17.08 -14.95
C GLY A 88 3.17 -16.87 -14.68
N GLU A 89 2.35 -17.21 -15.68
CA GLU A 89 0.90 -16.92 -15.70
C GLU A 89 0.08 -17.65 -14.63
N SER A 90 0.63 -18.69 -14.00
CA SER A 90 0.00 -19.39 -12.88
C SER A 90 0.36 -18.80 -11.51
N SER A 91 1.09 -17.69 -11.50
CA SER A 91 1.56 -17.01 -10.30
C SER A 91 1.09 -15.57 -10.30
N ALA A 92 0.90 -15.00 -9.12
CA ALA A 92 0.37 -13.65 -8.93
C ALA A 92 0.72 -13.11 -7.54
N THR A 93 0.52 -11.83 -7.34
CA THR A 93 0.55 -11.19 -6.03
C THR A 93 -0.57 -10.19 -5.91
N GLY A 94 -0.98 -9.88 -4.68
CA GLY A 94 -2.04 -8.92 -4.46
C GLY A 94 -2.18 -8.46 -3.03
N VAL A 95 -3.04 -7.48 -2.88
CA VAL A 95 -3.45 -6.89 -1.60
C VAL A 95 -4.97 -6.90 -1.50
N ALA A 96 -5.49 -7.12 -0.32
CA ALA A 96 -6.93 -7.18 -0.09
C ALA A 96 -7.30 -6.54 1.24
N PHE A 97 -8.52 -6.02 1.31
CA PHE A 97 -9.14 -5.51 2.52
C PHE A 97 -10.40 -6.31 2.80
N THR A 98 -10.61 -6.73 4.03
CA THR A 98 -11.80 -7.51 4.39
C THR A 98 -13.10 -6.72 4.23
N ARG A 99 -13.03 -5.39 4.24
CA ARG A 99 -14.10 -4.44 3.91
C ARG A 99 -13.52 -3.27 3.11
N ASP A 100 -14.33 -2.53 2.39
CA ASP A 100 -13.88 -1.35 1.64
C ASP A 100 -13.30 -0.28 2.59
N PRO A 101 -12.02 0.06 2.49
CA PRO A 101 -11.36 1.01 3.39
C PRO A 101 -11.81 2.47 3.19
N ALA A 102 -12.45 2.79 2.08
CA ALA A 102 -12.94 4.13 1.77
C ALA A 102 -14.37 4.36 2.26
N THR A 103 -15.26 3.38 2.07
CA THR A 103 -16.69 3.48 2.39
C THR A 103 -17.11 2.76 3.66
N GLY A 104 -16.41 1.70 4.02
CA GLY A 104 -16.76 0.82 5.13
C GLY A 104 -17.67 -0.34 4.74
N ASP A 105 -18.11 -0.41 3.49
CA ASP A 105 -18.98 -1.48 3.00
C ASP A 105 -18.37 -2.87 3.26
N ASN A 106 -19.19 -3.82 3.65
CA ASN A 106 -18.77 -5.21 3.84
C ASN A 106 -18.59 -5.91 2.48
N LYS A 107 -17.64 -5.40 1.70
CA LYS A 107 -17.24 -5.92 0.40
C LYS A 107 -15.79 -6.33 0.45
N PHE A 108 -15.48 -7.50 -0.12
CA PHE A 108 -14.11 -7.96 -0.22
C PHE A 108 -13.40 -7.16 -1.31
N TYR A 109 -12.69 -6.14 -0.90
CA TYR A 109 -12.03 -5.17 -1.78
C TYR A 109 -10.55 -5.49 -1.93
N GLY A 110 -10.00 -5.32 -3.13
CA GLY A 110 -8.56 -5.49 -3.34
C GLY A 110 -8.16 -5.60 -4.80
N GLU A 111 -6.87 -5.72 -4.99
CA GLU A 111 -6.22 -5.68 -6.28
C GLU A 111 -5.14 -6.76 -6.37
N TRP A 112 -4.94 -7.30 -7.57
CA TRP A 112 -3.94 -8.32 -7.82
C TRP A 112 -3.36 -8.21 -9.23
N LEU A 113 -2.14 -8.74 -9.39
CA LEU A 113 -1.41 -8.75 -10.66
C LEU A 113 -0.87 -10.15 -10.95
N VAL A 114 -1.13 -10.65 -12.17
CA VAL A 114 -0.54 -11.88 -12.68
C VAL A 114 0.94 -11.65 -12.99
N ASN A 115 1.75 -12.66 -12.70
CA ASN A 115 3.19 -12.67 -12.98
C ASN A 115 3.89 -11.40 -12.46
N ALA A 116 3.73 -11.14 -11.15
CA ALA A 116 4.16 -9.91 -10.49
C ALA A 116 4.68 -10.17 -9.07
N GLN A 117 5.45 -9.22 -8.55
CA GLN A 117 5.83 -9.14 -7.15
C GLN A 117 5.07 -7.99 -6.45
N GLY A 118 5.12 -7.94 -5.11
CA GLY A 118 4.42 -6.92 -4.33
C GLY A 118 4.77 -5.49 -4.72
N GLU A 119 6.02 -5.25 -5.09
CA GLU A 119 6.49 -3.94 -5.58
C GLU A 119 5.74 -3.47 -6.83
N ASP A 120 5.39 -4.39 -7.74
CA ASP A 120 4.66 -4.05 -8.97
C ASP A 120 3.25 -3.55 -8.69
N VAL A 121 2.60 -4.09 -7.63
CA VAL A 121 1.27 -3.65 -7.19
C VAL A 121 1.35 -2.26 -6.57
N VAL A 122 2.35 -2.02 -5.71
CA VAL A 122 2.50 -0.75 -4.98
C VAL A 122 3.03 0.37 -5.86
N ALA A 123 3.90 0.05 -6.84
CA ALA A 123 4.50 1.04 -7.73
C ALA A 123 3.57 1.55 -8.84
N GLY A 124 2.38 0.93 -9.03
CA GLY A 124 1.43 1.36 -10.06
C GLY A 124 1.93 1.20 -11.50
N THR A 125 2.94 0.34 -11.72
CA THR A 125 3.55 0.12 -13.05
C THR A 125 2.61 -0.52 -14.07
N ARG A 126 1.57 -1.21 -13.58
CA ARG A 126 0.51 -1.85 -14.36
C ARG A 126 -0.82 -1.60 -13.68
N THR A 127 -1.91 -1.48 -14.45
CA THR A 127 -3.26 -1.42 -13.88
C THR A 127 -3.60 -2.78 -13.26
N PRO A 128 -3.86 -2.85 -11.95
CA PRO A 128 -4.16 -4.11 -11.30
C PRO A 128 -5.58 -4.59 -11.61
N ASN A 129 -5.75 -5.91 -11.55
CA ASN A 129 -7.05 -6.56 -11.69
C ASN A 129 -7.83 -6.50 -10.38
N PRO A 130 -9.18 -6.40 -10.41
CA PRO A 130 -10.01 -6.47 -9.22
C PRO A 130 -10.09 -7.91 -8.68
N LEU A 131 -10.35 -8.08 -7.39
CA LEU A 131 -10.55 -9.40 -6.81
C LEU A 131 -11.86 -10.07 -7.28
N ASN A 132 -12.93 -9.30 -7.41
CA ASN A 132 -14.26 -9.78 -7.80
C ASN A 132 -14.98 -8.74 -8.67
N ASP A 133 -16.13 -9.13 -9.20
CA ASP A 133 -16.89 -8.25 -10.10
C ASP A 133 -17.62 -7.13 -9.36
N GLU A 134 -17.96 -7.35 -8.08
CA GLU A 134 -18.65 -6.37 -7.24
C GLU A 134 -17.82 -5.09 -7.01
N THR A 135 -16.49 -5.23 -6.99
CA THR A 135 -15.56 -4.13 -6.73
C THR A 135 -14.95 -3.54 -8.00
N LYS A 136 -15.40 -3.94 -9.19
CA LYS A 136 -14.99 -3.32 -10.46
C LYS A 136 -15.40 -1.85 -10.50
N ASN A 137 -14.53 -1.02 -11.05
CA ASN A 137 -14.73 0.42 -11.24
C ASN A 137 -14.46 0.82 -12.70
N GLU A 138 -14.62 2.10 -13.03
CA GLU A 138 -14.44 2.60 -14.40
C GLU A 138 -13.03 2.34 -14.98
N GLN A 139 -12.01 2.21 -14.15
CA GLN A 139 -10.63 2.00 -14.60
C GLN A 139 -10.31 0.54 -14.89
N ASN A 140 -10.93 -0.39 -14.15
CA ASN A 140 -10.65 -1.82 -14.24
C ASN A 140 -11.83 -2.69 -14.71
N LYS A 141 -12.97 -2.09 -15.09
CA LYS A 141 -14.18 -2.82 -15.49
C LYS A 141 -13.98 -3.77 -16.69
N SER A 142 -12.99 -3.48 -17.54
CA SER A 142 -12.65 -4.33 -18.68
C SER A 142 -11.65 -5.44 -18.35
N LEU A 143 -11.08 -5.41 -17.13
CA LEU A 143 -10.12 -6.41 -16.67
C LEU A 143 -10.85 -7.58 -16.00
N PRO A 144 -10.37 -8.81 -16.19
CA PRO A 144 -10.95 -9.96 -15.51
C PRO A 144 -10.65 -9.93 -14.01
N SER A 145 -11.62 -10.34 -13.20
CA SER A 145 -11.44 -10.47 -11.77
C SER A 145 -10.69 -11.77 -11.39
N MET A 146 -10.16 -11.84 -10.15
CA MET A 146 -9.62 -13.10 -9.64
C MET A 146 -10.71 -14.16 -9.54
N GLN A 147 -11.92 -13.78 -9.16
CA GLN A 147 -13.08 -14.65 -9.09
C GLN A 147 -13.37 -15.34 -10.43
N GLU A 148 -13.17 -14.63 -11.56
CA GLU A 148 -13.32 -15.18 -12.90
C GLU A 148 -12.14 -16.08 -13.31
N LEU A 149 -10.89 -15.66 -13.06
CA LEU A 149 -9.70 -16.35 -13.56
C LEU A 149 -9.20 -17.47 -12.65
N LEU A 150 -9.32 -17.32 -11.35
CA LEU A 150 -8.80 -18.22 -10.32
C LEU A 150 -9.85 -18.49 -9.24
N PRO A 151 -11.05 -19.03 -9.59
CA PRO A 151 -12.17 -19.16 -8.64
C PRO A 151 -11.83 -19.95 -7.39
N GLU A 152 -11.09 -21.03 -7.49
CA GLU A 152 -10.69 -21.85 -6.33
C GLU A 152 -9.77 -21.09 -5.37
N ILE A 153 -8.89 -20.26 -5.89
CA ILE A 153 -8.00 -19.39 -5.09
C ILE A 153 -8.79 -18.26 -4.45
N TYR A 154 -9.71 -17.67 -5.20
CA TYR A 154 -10.58 -16.63 -4.69
C TYR A 154 -11.42 -17.13 -3.51
N GLU A 155 -12.03 -18.30 -3.62
CA GLU A 155 -12.79 -18.93 -2.52
C GLU A 155 -11.92 -19.18 -1.28
N GLN A 156 -10.70 -19.70 -1.46
CA GLN A 156 -9.76 -19.89 -0.35
C GLN A 156 -9.43 -18.53 0.32
N LEU A 157 -9.18 -17.51 -0.47
CA LEU A 157 -8.87 -16.18 0.04
C LEU A 157 -10.07 -15.55 0.75
N PHE A 158 -11.28 -15.77 0.23
CA PHE A 158 -12.52 -15.30 0.83
C PHE A 158 -12.81 -16.00 2.17
N ASP A 159 -12.56 -17.31 2.28
CA ASP A 159 -12.65 -18.04 3.56
C ASP A 159 -11.64 -17.51 4.59
N ILE A 160 -10.40 -17.24 4.15
CA ILE A 160 -9.38 -16.66 5.01
C ILE A 160 -9.81 -15.26 5.48
N ARG A 161 -10.34 -14.43 4.58
CA ARG A 161 -10.93 -13.12 4.91
C ARG A 161 -11.94 -13.22 6.04
N ASN A 162 -12.89 -14.14 5.95
CA ASN A 162 -13.93 -14.33 6.95
C ASN A 162 -13.35 -14.78 8.30
N ARG A 163 -12.43 -15.74 8.27
CA ARG A 163 -11.75 -16.24 9.48
C ARG A 163 -10.93 -15.16 10.18
N LEU A 164 -10.21 -14.34 9.42
CA LEU A 164 -9.40 -13.25 9.95
C LEU A 164 -10.28 -12.17 10.59
N GLU A 165 -11.36 -11.75 9.93
CA GLU A 165 -12.26 -10.74 10.46
C GLU A 165 -12.97 -11.23 11.74
N GLN A 166 -13.39 -12.50 11.78
CA GLN A 166 -13.95 -13.11 12.98
C GLN A 166 -12.94 -13.24 14.12
N HIS A 167 -11.68 -13.53 13.82
CA HIS A 167 -10.64 -13.69 14.83
C HIS A 167 -10.20 -12.34 15.44
N TYR A 168 -9.98 -11.34 14.61
CA TYR A 168 -9.49 -10.04 15.04
C TYR A 168 -10.61 -9.06 15.39
N HIS A 169 -11.86 -9.38 15.03
CA HIS A 169 -13.03 -8.53 15.20
C HIS A 169 -12.86 -7.15 14.56
N ASP A 170 -12.06 -7.03 13.50
CA ASP A 170 -11.76 -5.77 12.83
C ASP A 170 -11.55 -5.96 11.32
N MET A 171 -11.60 -4.84 10.57
CA MET A 171 -11.22 -4.82 9.17
C MET A 171 -9.70 -4.94 9.01
N LEU A 172 -9.29 -5.85 8.16
CA LEU A 172 -7.88 -6.17 7.94
C LEU A 172 -7.44 -5.84 6.52
N ASP A 173 -6.20 -5.40 6.44
CA ASP A 173 -5.37 -5.28 5.24
C ASP A 173 -4.55 -6.57 5.12
N ILE A 174 -4.63 -7.23 3.98
CA ILE A 174 -4.08 -8.57 3.73
C ILE A 174 -3.14 -8.50 2.54
N GLU A 175 -1.95 -9.04 2.68
CA GLU A 175 -1.01 -9.25 1.59
C GLU A 175 -0.90 -10.74 1.29
N PHE A 176 -0.97 -11.11 0.01
CA PHE A 176 -0.92 -12.49 -0.42
C PHE A 176 -0.11 -12.67 -1.72
N THR A 177 0.38 -13.88 -1.91
CA THR A 177 1.06 -14.31 -3.14
C THR A 177 0.51 -15.66 -3.59
N ILE A 178 0.40 -15.83 -4.88
CA ILE A 178 0.06 -17.09 -5.52
C ILE A 178 1.30 -17.54 -6.28
N GLN A 179 1.88 -18.66 -5.89
CA GLN A 179 2.97 -19.27 -6.62
C GLN A 179 2.50 -20.60 -7.21
N GLU A 180 2.52 -20.71 -8.54
CA GLU A 180 2.15 -21.92 -9.26
C GLU A 180 0.80 -22.49 -8.77
N LYS A 181 -0.24 -21.63 -8.74
CA LYS A 181 -1.61 -21.92 -8.27
C LYS A 181 -1.75 -22.21 -6.78
N LYS A 182 -0.72 -22.02 -5.96
CA LYS A 182 -0.81 -22.18 -4.51
C LYS A 182 -0.83 -20.84 -3.82
N LEU A 183 -1.85 -20.62 -2.99
CA LEU A 183 -2.01 -19.39 -2.21
C LEU A 183 -1.10 -19.39 -0.97
N TYR A 184 -0.45 -18.27 -0.73
CA TYR A 184 0.35 -17.98 0.45
C TYR A 184 -0.07 -16.65 1.05
N MET A 185 -0.39 -16.66 2.34
CA MET A 185 -0.63 -15.44 3.10
C MET A 185 0.72 -14.89 3.57
N LEU A 186 0.97 -13.62 3.30
CA LEU A 186 2.24 -12.98 3.65
C LEU A 186 2.11 -12.17 4.93
N GLN A 187 1.08 -11.33 5.02
CA GLN A 187 0.86 -10.44 6.15
C GLN A 187 -0.63 -10.13 6.29
N CYS A 188 -1.08 -9.92 7.53
CA CYS A 188 -2.32 -9.21 7.82
C CYS A 188 -2.08 -8.16 8.92
N ARG A 189 -2.80 -7.07 8.83
CA ARG A 189 -2.76 -5.98 9.81
C ARG A 189 -4.11 -5.27 9.87
N VAL A 190 -4.35 -4.53 10.95
CA VAL A 190 -5.54 -3.67 11.02
C VAL A 190 -5.48 -2.66 9.88
N GLY A 191 -6.49 -2.66 9.02
CA GLY A 191 -6.53 -1.83 7.83
C GLY A 191 -6.72 -0.36 8.16
N LYS A 192 -5.93 0.50 7.50
CA LYS A 192 -6.16 1.94 7.52
C LYS A 192 -7.45 2.25 6.78
N ARG A 193 -8.22 3.21 7.29
CA ARG A 193 -9.55 3.54 6.77
C ARG A 193 -9.87 5.02 6.97
N THR A 194 -10.76 5.56 6.15
CA THR A 194 -11.29 6.92 6.31
C THR A 194 -12.16 7.03 7.55
N GLY A 195 -12.42 8.24 8.04
CA GLY A 195 -13.34 8.47 9.15
C GLY A 195 -14.76 7.95 8.87
N THR A 196 -15.27 8.15 7.64
CA THR A 196 -16.56 7.60 7.19
C THR A 196 -16.56 6.07 7.24
N ALA A 197 -15.54 5.43 6.70
CA ALA A 197 -15.42 3.97 6.73
C ALA A 197 -15.33 3.43 8.16
N ALA A 198 -14.57 4.09 9.04
CA ALA A 198 -14.45 3.71 10.45
C ALA A 198 -15.81 3.71 11.16
N LEU A 199 -16.61 4.75 10.94
CA LEU A 199 -17.97 4.87 11.53
C LEU A 199 -18.89 3.76 10.98
N ASN A 200 -18.95 3.60 9.66
CA ASN A 200 -19.80 2.59 9.02
C ASN A 200 -19.42 1.17 9.49
N MET A 201 -18.12 0.84 9.48
CA MET A 201 -17.63 -0.45 9.96
C MET A 201 -17.98 -0.71 11.42
N ALA A 202 -17.81 0.29 12.31
CA ALA A 202 -18.15 0.14 13.72
C ALA A 202 -19.64 -0.14 13.91
N MET A 203 -20.51 0.54 13.17
CA MET A 203 -21.96 0.33 13.23
C MET A 203 -22.38 -1.01 12.65
N ASP A 204 -21.78 -1.44 11.54
CA ASP A 204 -22.15 -2.70 10.90
C ASP A 204 -21.63 -3.90 11.70
N MET A 205 -20.39 -3.85 12.20
CA MET A 205 -19.84 -4.90 13.07
C MET A 205 -20.61 -5.03 14.40
N LEU A 206 -21.16 -3.92 14.93
CA LEU A 206 -22.06 -3.94 16.08
C LEU A 206 -23.37 -4.65 15.73
N LYS A 207 -24.01 -4.33 14.60
CA LYS A 207 -25.24 -5.00 14.12
C LYS A 207 -25.00 -6.49 13.85
N GLU A 208 -23.86 -6.85 13.30
CA GLU A 208 -23.40 -8.22 13.05
C GLU A 208 -23.06 -8.97 14.36
N LYS A 209 -23.04 -8.27 15.51
CA LYS A 209 -22.63 -8.80 16.83
C LYS A 209 -21.17 -9.28 16.86
N LEU A 210 -20.34 -8.77 15.99
CA LEU A 210 -18.92 -9.04 15.96
C LEU A 210 -18.18 -8.25 17.06
N ILE A 211 -18.69 -7.07 17.43
CA ILE A 211 -18.20 -6.24 18.52
C ILE A 211 -19.37 -5.76 19.40
N ASP A 212 -19.05 -5.32 20.61
CA ASP A 212 -19.99 -4.67 21.51
C ASP A 212 -20.03 -3.14 21.34
N GLU A 213 -21.00 -2.48 21.97
CA GLU A 213 -21.18 -1.02 21.91
C GLU A 213 -19.94 -0.26 22.40
N LYS A 214 -19.33 -0.74 23.49
CA LYS A 214 -18.14 -0.12 24.04
C LYS A 214 -16.99 -0.16 23.05
N THR A 215 -16.75 -1.30 22.42
CA THR A 215 -15.72 -1.49 21.41
C THR A 215 -16.02 -0.62 20.18
N ALA A 216 -17.27 -0.52 19.73
CA ALA A 216 -17.66 0.33 18.62
C ALA A 216 -17.31 1.81 18.87
N VAL A 217 -17.62 2.32 20.06
CA VAL A 217 -17.26 3.70 20.44
C VAL A 217 -15.74 3.87 20.56
N MET A 218 -15.04 2.94 21.19
CA MET A 218 -13.59 3.03 21.41
C MET A 218 -12.75 2.96 20.13
N ARG A 219 -13.30 2.43 19.04
CA ARG A 219 -12.61 2.34 17.74
C ARG A 219 -12.60 3.64 16.95
N LEU A 220 -13.49 4.57 17.30
CA LEU A 220 -13.55 5.86 16.64
C LEU A 220 -12.63 6.84 17.37
N SER A 221 -11.56 7.27 16.69
CA SER A 221 -10.71 8.32 17.23
C SER A 221 -11.37 9.70 17.06
N PRO A 222 -11.11 10.66 17.96
CA PRO A 222 -11.61 12.03 17.77
C PRO A 222 -11.22 12.64 16.41
N SER A 223 -10.00 12.35 15.92
CA SER A 223 -9.54 12.83 14.62
C SER A 223 -10.38 12.29 13.45
N GLN A 224 -10.85 11.03 13.52
CA GLN A 224 -11.74 10.48 12.51
C GLN A 224 -13.12 11.14 12.52
N LEU A 225 -13.61 11.56 13.69
CA LEU A 225 -14.85 12.34 13.79
C LEU A 225 -14.63 13.75 13.23
N ASP A 226 -13.49 14.37 13.53
CA ASP A 226 -13.14 15.68 12.96
C ASP A 226 -13.07 15.61 11.43
N GLU A 227 -12.56 14.53 10.84
CA GLU A 227 -12.58 14.32 9.39
C GLU A 227 -13.99 14.43 8.79
N LEU A 228 -15.01 13.95 9.48
CA LEU A 228 -16.41 14.02 9.03
C LEU A 228 -16.98 15.45 9.07
N LEU A 229 -16.35 16.33 9.83
CA LEU A 229 -16.74 17.73 9.98
C LEU A 229 -15.97 18.66 9.05
N HIS A 230 -15.01 18.14 8.26
CA HIS A 230 -14.29 18.95 7.30
C HIS A 230 -15.21 19.54 6.22
N PRO A 231 -14.89 20.73 5.70
CA PRO A 231 -15.59 21.31 4.57
C PRO A 231 -15.61 20.36 3.38
N ILE A 232 -16.77 20.13 2.81
CA ILE A 232 -16.96 19.37 1.59
C ILE A 232 -17.37 20.31 0.45
N LEU A 233 -17.10 19.92 -0.78
CA LEU A 233 -17.62 20.64 -1.94
C LEU A 233 -19.14 20.49 -1.97
N ASP A 234 -19.86 21.58 -2.32
CA ASP A 234 -21.30 21.50 -2.57
C ASP A 234 -21.56 20.50 -3.71
N PRO A 235 -22.33 19.42 -3.47
CA PRO A 235 -22.57 18.39 -4.50
C PRO A 235 -23.22 18.92 -5.78
N LYS A 236 -23.93 20.05 -5.70
CA LYS A 236 -24.53 20.70 -6.89
C LYS A 236 -23.49 21.51 -7.65
N ALA A 237 -22.56 22.15 -6.96
CA ALA A 237 -21.47 22.90 -7.57
C ALA A 237 -20.44 21.93 -8.20
N GLU A 238 -20.11 20.84 -7.53
CA GLU A 238 -19.19 19.80 -8.00
C GLU A 238 -19.65 19.20 -9.34
N LYS A 239 -20.95 18.88 -9.48
CA LYS A 239 -21.52 18.37 -10.73
C LYS A 239 -21.42 19.33 -11.92
N LYS A 240 -21.27 20.62 -11.66
CA LYS A 240 -21.14 21.68 -12.68
C LYS A 240 -19.72 22.14 -12.90
N ALA A 241 -18.79 21.76 -12.05
CA ALA A 241 -17.39 22.15 -12.12
C ALA A 241 -16.69 21.45 -13.30
N GLU A 242 -15.78 22.17 -13.94
CA GLU A 242 -14.86 21.57 -14.90
C GLU A 242 -13.86 20.68 -14.18
N ILE A 243 -13.78 19.43 -14.57
CA ILE A 243 -12.83 18.45 -13.98
C ILE A 243 -11.50 18.61 -14.70
N VAL A 244 -10.51 19.19 -14.03
CA VAL A 244 -9.16 19.36 -14.55
C VAL A 244 -8.37 18.04 -14.49
N VAL A 245 -8.49 17.30 -13.38
CA VAL A 245 -7.79 16.04 -13.15
C VAL A 245 -8.61 15.13 -12.21
N LYS A 246 -8.46 13.82 -12.35
CA LYS A 246 -9.01 12.83 -11.43
C LYS A 246 -7.90 12.07 -10.74
N GLY A 247 -8.05 11.80 -9.44
CA GLY A 247 -7.16 10.98 -8.65
C GLY A 247 -7.92 9.93 -7.84
N LEU A 248 -7.20 9.01 -7.21
CA LEU A 248 -7.80 8.07 -6.28
C LEU A 248 -8.11 8.79 -4.97
N PRO A 249 -9.33 8.66 -4.42
CA PRO A 249 -9.68 9.29 -3.15
C PRO A 249 -8.89 8.65 -2.01
N ALA A 250 -8.15 9.46 -1.27
CA ALA A 250 -7.34 9.00 -0.14
C ALA A 250 -7.71 9.68 1.19
N GLY A 251 -8.58 10.67 1.16
CA GLY A 251 -9.07 11.38 2.32
C GLY A 251 -10.33 12.18 2.02
N PRO A 252 -11.13 12.50 3.04
CA PRO A 252 -12.35 13.30 2.90
C PRO A 252 -12.02 14.80 2.78
N GLY A 253 -13.02 15.56 2.35
CA GLY A 253 -13.00 17.02 2.40
C GLY A 253 -12.55 17.71 1.11
N GLY A 254 -12.70 19.02 1.10
CA GLY A 254 -12.23 19.93 0.07
C GLY A 254 -11.11 20.80 0.60
N ALA A 255 -10.12 21.12 -0.22
CA ALA A 255 -9.01 21.97 0.15
C ALA A 255 -8.82 23.10 -0.86
N VAL A 256 -8.35 24.26 -0.35
CA VAL A 256 -8.02 25.44 -1.16
C VAL A 256 -6.60 25.88 -0.82
N GLY A 257 -5.76 26.04 -1.84
CA GLY A 257 -4.38 26.44 -1.62
C GLY A 257 -3.63 26.72 -2.92
N ARG A 258 -2.36 27.11 -2.79
CA ARG A 258 -1.47 27.32 -3.93
C ARG A 258 -0.98 25.97 -4.45
N ILE A 259 -1.05 25.77 -5.76
CA ILE A 259 -0.54 24.56 -6.38
C ILE A 259 0.99 24.54 -6.31
N VAL A 260 1.55 23.42 -5.85
CA VAL A 260 2.98 23.10 -5.85
C VAL A 260 3.20 21.69 -6.35
N PHE A 261 4.39 21.41 -6.88
CA PHE A 261 4.71 20.14 -7.52
C PHE A 261 5.80 19.34 -6.79
N THR A 262 6.38 19.89 -5.71
CA THR A 262 7.42 19.23 -4.93
C THR A 262 7.17 19.37 -3.44
N SER A 263 7.68 18.38 -2.66
CA SER A 263 7.59 18.40 -1.20
C SER A 263 8.34 19.57 -0.59
N GLU A 264 9.48 19.97 -1.18
CA GLU A 264 10.27 21.11 -0.71
C GLU A 264 9.50 22.42 -0.88
N ALA A 265 8.81 22.60 -2.00
CA ALA A 265 7.99 23.78 -2.25
C ALA A 265 6.82 23.87 -1.26
N ALA A 266 6.16 22.74 -0.96
CA ALA A 266 5.09 22.66 0.03
C ALA A 266 5.61 23.02 1.43
N MET A 267 6.69 22.42 1.88
CA MET A 267 7.31 22.75 3.17
C MET A 267 7.73 24.23 3.24
N GLY A 268 8.23 24.81 2.13
CA GLY A 268 8.56 26.22 2.06
C GLY A 268 7.35 27.15 2.20
N LEU A 269 6.18 26.76 1.68
CA LEU A 269 4.93 27.52 1.87
C LEU A 269 4.36 27.33 3.28
N ALA A 270 4.40 26.11 3.80
CA ALA A 270 3.95 25.82 5.16
C ALA A 270 4.76 26.59 6.21
N ALA A 271 6.07 26.72 6.02
CA ALA A 271 6.91 27.54 6.90
C ALA A 271 6.47 29.03 6.92
N LYS A 272 5.81 29.48 5.83
CA LYS A 272 5.22 30.82 5.69
C LYS A 272 3.74 30.87 6.10
N LYS A 273 3.19 29.77 6.61
CA LYS A 273 1.76 29.60 6.96
C LYS A 273 0.83 29.87 5.78
N LEU A 274 1.24 29.53 4.58
CA LEU A 274 0.45 29.69 3.37
C LEU A 274 -0.09 28.31 2.94
N PRO A 275 -1.42 28.16 2.78
CA PRO A 275 -2.01 26.89 2.35
C PRO A 275 -1.56 26.54 0.94
N CYS A 276 -1.29 25.25 0.71
CA CYS A 276 -0.89 24.76 -0.60
C CYS A 276 -1.52 23.40 -0.91
N LEU A 277 -1.54 23.05 -2.19
CA LEU A 277 -1.98 21.76 -2.72
C LEU A 277 -0.80 21.16 -3.49
N ILE A 278 -0.37 19.96 -3.09
CA ILE A 278 0.64 19.23 -3.88
C ILE A 278 -0.09 18.48 -4.99
N VAL A 279 0.30 18.76 -6.23
CA VAL A 279 -0.20 18.06 -7.42
C VAL A 279 0.94 17.24 -8.01
N ARG A 280 0.77 15.91 -8.06
CA ARG A 280 1.74 14.97 -8.58
C ARG A 280 1.03 13.88 -9.39
N GLU A 281 1.74 13.28 -10.32
CA GLU A 281 1.25 12.12 -11.07
C GLU A 281 1.05 10.93 -10.12
N GLU A 282 2.00 10.70 -9.21
CA GLU A 282 1.93 9.68 -8.17
C GLU A 282 2.45 10.23 -6.84
N ALA A 283 1.85 9.79 -5.75
CA ALA A 283 2.31 10.07 -4.39
C ALA A 283 3.28 8.99 -3.94
N ILE A 284 4.54 9.36 -3.74
CA ILE A 284 5.59 8.43 -3.29
C ILE A 284 5.87 8.58 -1.79
N PRO A 285 6.43 7.57 -1.12
CA PRO A 285 6.76 7.63 0.31
C PRO A 285 7.67 8.80 0.71
N GLU A 286 8.48 9.28 -0.23
CA GLU A 286 9.36 10.44 -0.05
C GLU A 286 8.60 11.75 0.15
N ASP A 287 7.36 11.81 -0.29
CA ASP A 287 6.51 13.01 -0.22
C ASP A 287 5.83 13.23 1.14
N VAL A 288 6.03 12.34 2.13
CA VAL A 288 5.34 12.41 3.44
C VAL A 288 5.49 13.78 4.11
N GLY A 289 6.70 14.36 4.08
CA GLY A 289 6.95 15.69 4.67
C GLY A 289 6.17 16.80 3.97
N GLY A 290 6.15 16.80 2.65
CA GLY A 290 5.41 17.79 1.86
C GLY A 290 3.89 17.61 1.94
N ARG A 291 3.40 16.37 1.89
CA ARG A 291 1.96 16.05 2.01
C ARG A 291 1.36 16.47 3.34
N ARG A 292 2.15 16.46 4.42
CA ARG A 292 1.70 16.94 5.72
C ARG A 292 1.75 18.46 5.82
N ALA A 293 2.60 19.08 5.04
CA ALA A 293 2.77 20.53 4.99
C ALA A 293 1.70 21.20 4.09
N ALA A 294 1.15 20.47 3.14
CA ALA A 294 0.07 20.87 2.27
C ALA A 294 -1.29 20.65 2.92
#